data_136cbcb8a45a805ba965f72bce9244cf
#
_entry.id   136cbcb8a45a805ba965f72bce9244cf
#
_cell.length_a   1.000
_cell.length_b   1.000
_cell.length_c   1.000
_cell.angle_alpha   90.00
_cell.angle_beta   90.00
_cell.angle_gamma   90.00
#
_symmetry.space_group_name_H-M   'P 1'
#
loop_
_entity.id
_entity.type
_entity.pdbx_description
1 polymer ?
#
loop_
_entity_poly.entity_id
_entity_poly.type
_entity_poly.pdbx_seq_one_letter_code
_entity_poly.pdbx_strand_id
1 'polypeptide(L)'
;MRRKRIGVLTAQADEYTQSRFLSGLFERSAQLGYDVCVFSMYLKCQDTSDRGIGESNIFNLVEFGAYDAVIIFTDRIKTPGTAEGLLWRLKQEYEGPVLVVEDYVDGYDSVNIDHRENICKLTDHLIDVHGYKDIVLLNGWENNINSEMKKKGFLDSLGKHGMECRDSDIYYGNNWYDSGREMADELLDDREKMPDAVVCASDYMALGLAAELERRGVKVPEDIALVGYDTTDLNDERAIPLTSVDIPARQDGIYVADWVDAKLSGIDPKPYKCRARIHWGKSCGCKKCMDSAAADQAYSSKDSVRVWNIDSQMGAYDTYYNHLMED
;
A
#
# COMPACT_ATOMS: atom_id res chain seq x y z
N MET A 1 30.96 -15.66 -16.81
CA MET A 1 30.44 -15.69 -15.42
C MET A 1 28.92 -15.76 -15.46
N ARG A 2 28.29 -16.54 -14.59
CA ARG A 2 26.81 -16.53 -14.41
C ARG A 2 26.40 -15.14 -13.91
N ARG A 3 25.34 -14.57 -14.47
CA ARG A 3 24.75 -13.35 -13.91
C ARG A 3 24.22 -13.65 -12.50
N LYS A 4 24.40 -12.74 -11.58
CA LYS A 4 23.83 -12.84 -10.24
C LYS A 4 22.32 -12.72 -10.33
N ARG A 5 21.60 -13.40 -9.44
CA ARG A 5 20.14 -13.51 -9.44
C ARG A 5 19.54 -13.06 -8.12
N ILE A 6 18.49 -12.27 -8.22
CA ILE A 6 17.68 -11.82 -7.08
C ILE A 6 16.34 -12.55 -7.14
N GLY A 7 15.98 -13.26 -6.07
CA GLY A 7 14.65 -13.84 -5.89
C GLY A 7 13.76 -12.84 -5.16
N VAL A 8 12.54 -12.60 -5.65
CA VAL A 8 11.54 -11.75 -4.99
C VAL A 8 10.30 -12.58 -4.71
N LEU A 9 9.89 -12.62 -3.44
CA LEU A 9 8.70 -13.33 -2.99
C LEU A 9 7.66 -12.31 -2.53
N THR A 10 6.51 -12.27 -3.20
CA THR A 10 5.46 -11.29 -2.93
C THR A 10 4.08 -11.83 -3.27
N ALA A 11 3.06 -11.01 -3.05
CA ALA A 11 1.74 -11.18 -3.65
C ALA A 11 1.36 -9.91 -4.39
N GLN A 12 0.43 -10.02 -5.34
CA GLN A 12 -0.12 -8.87 -6.08
C GLN A 12 0.95 -8.01 -6.77
N ALA A 13 1.89 -8.64 -7.49
CA ALA A 13 2.97 -7.95 -8.20
C ALA A 13 2.46 -6.93 -9.26
N ASP A 14 1.21 -7.07 -9.68
CA ASP A 14 0.48 -6.20 -10.62
C ASP A 14 -0.23 -5.01 -9.95
N GLU A 15 -0.32 -5.00 -8.61
CA GLU A 15 -0.89 -3.88 -7.87
C GLU A 15 0.01 -2.63 -8.04
N TYR A 16 -0.61 -1.45 -8.04
CA TYR A 16 0.05 -0.19 -8.39
C TYR A 16 1.36 0.06 -7.64
N THR A 17 1.36 -0.03 -6.32
CA THR A 17 2.54 0.22 -5.49
C THR A 17 3.61 -0.86 -5.70
N GLN A 18 3.19 -2.14 -5.81
CA GLN A 18 4.11 -3.26 -6.06
C GLN A 18 4.74 -3.17 -7.45
N SER A 19 3.97 -2.84 -8.47
CA SER A 19 4.47 -2.71 -9.85
C SER A 19 5.49 -1.57 -9.97
N ARG A 20 5.29 -0.45 -9.28
CA ARG A 20 6.26 0.66 -9.21
C ARG A 20 7.54 0.25 -8.49
N PHE A 21 7.42 -0.44 -7.36
CA PHE A 21 8.59 -0.99 -6.67
C PHE A 21 9.39 -1.92 -7.57
N LEU A 22 8.73 -2.89 -8.19
CA LEU A 22 9.35 -3.85 -9.10
C LEU A 22 9.99 -3.16 -10.32
N SER A 23 9.35 -2.12 -10.86
CA SER A 23 9.92 -1.32 -11.95
C SER A 23 11.26 -0.69 -11.55
N GLY A 24 11.35 -0.08 -10.38
CA GLY A 24 12.61 0.47 -9.85
C GLY A 24 13.67 -0.60 -9.61
N LEU A 25 13.27 -1.72 -9.02
CA LEU A 25 14.15 -2.86 -8.79
C LEU A 25 14.70 -3.44 -10.11
N PHE A 26 13.84 -3.66 -11.10
CA PHE A 26 14.24 -4.20 -12.41
C PHE A 26 15.20 -3.27 -13.14
N GLU A 27 14.88 -1.98 -13.22
CA GLU A 27 15.71 -0.99 -13.88
C GLU A 27 17.12 -0.96 -13.28
N ARG A 28 17.19 -0.85 -11.96
CA ARG A 28 18.47 -0.75 -11.27
C ARG A 28 19.25 -2.06 -11.30
N SER A 29 18.59 -3.19 -11.13
CA SER A 29 19.21 -4.51 -11.24
C SER A 29 19.78 -4.76 -12.64
N ALA A 30 19.09 -4.34 -13.69
CA ALA A 30 19.57 -4.43 -15.06
C ALA A 30 20.87 -3.62 -15.28
N GLN A 31 20.95 -2.39 -14.73
CA GLN A 31 22.15 -1.54 -14.76
C GLN A 31 23.32 -2.21 -14.03
N LEU A 32 23.04 -2.93 -12.93
CA LEU A 32 24.04 -3.66 -12.15
C LEU A 32 24.42 -5.03 -12.76
N GLY A 33 23.70 -5.45 -13.81
CA GLY A 33 23.92 -6.73 -14.49
C GLY A 33 23.33 -7.94 -13.75
N TYR A 34 22.28 -7.74 -12.96
CA TYR A 34 21.56 -8.79 -12.22
C TYR A 34 20.29 -9.22 -12.95
N ASP A 35 19.91 -10.48 -12.78
CA ASP A 35 18.61 -11.01 -13.16
C ASP A 35 17.69 -11.01 -11.96
N VAL A 36 16.42 -10.68 -12.15
CA VAL A 36 15.40 -10.68 -11.09
C VAL A 36 14.33 -11.71 -11.44
N CYS A 37 14.01 -12.61 -10.51
CA CYS A 37 12.95 -13.60 -10.61
C CYS A 37 11.88 -13.28 -9.57
N VAL A 38 10.65 -13.04 -9.98
CA VAL A 38 9.54 -12.72 -9.08
C VAL A 38 8.62 -13.94 -8.95
N PHE A 39 8.37 -14.35 -7.72
CA PHE A 39 7.40 -15.35 -7.34
C PHE A 39 6.24 -14.63 -6.67
N SER A 40 5.11 -14.52 -7.33
CA SER A 40 3.97 -13.74 -6.88
C SER A 40 2.70 -14.56 -6.85
N MET A 41 1.97 -14.46 -5.76
CA MET A 41 0.56 -14.79 -5.72
C MET A 41 -0.23 -13.65 -6.37
N TYR A 42 -1.37 -13.99 -7.01
CA TYR A 42 -2.27 -12.99 -7.61
C TYR A 42 -3.50 -12.70 -6.76
N LEU A 43 -3.64 -13.38 -5.64
CA LEU A 43 -4.77 -13.23 -4.75
C LEU A 43 -4.95 -11.80 -4.29
N LYS A 44 -6.14 -11.27 -4.55
CA LYS A 44 -6.67 -10.08 -3.89
C LYS A 44 -7.30 -10.49 -2.56
N CYS A 45 -7.33 -9.57 -1.61
CA CYS A 45 -7.65 -9.80 -0.19
C CYS A 45 -9.02 -10.49 0.11
N GLN A 46 -9.84 -10.77 -0.90
CA GLN A 46 -11.21 -11.28 -0.77
C GLN A 46 -11.35 -12.78 -1.08
N ASP A 47 -10.25 -13.45 -1.37
CA ASP A 47 -10.30 -14.79 -1.90
C ASP A 47 -10.43 -15.89 -0.84
N THR A 48 -10.96 -17.03 -1.26
CA THR A 48 -11.17 -18.17 -0.40
C THR A 48 -9.84 -18.77 0.09
N SER A 49 -9.87 -19.36 1.27
CA SER A 49 -8.71 -20.07 1.84
C SER A 49 -8.12 -21.12 0.87
N ASP A 50 -8.97 -21.84 0.13
CA ASP A 50 -8.54 -22.89 -0.80
C ASP A 50 -7.75 -22.32 -2.00
N ARG A 51 -8.19 -21.19 -2.54
CA ARG A 51 -7.46 -20.53 -3.62
C ARG A 51 -6.14 -19.95 -3.10
N GLY A 52 -6.14 -19.35 -1.91
CA GLY A 52 -4.93 -18.85 -1.26
C GLY A 52 -3.88 -19.94 -1.07
N ILE A 53 -4.31 -21.11 -0.60
CA ILE A 53 -3.43 -22.28 -0.47
C ILE A 53 -2.94 -22.73 -1.85
N GLY A 54 -3.82 -22.78 -2.85
CA GLY A 54 -3.46 -23.15 -4.22
C GLY A 54 -2.40 -22.23 -4.83
N GLU A 55 -2.60 -20.92 -4.72
CA GLU A 55 -1.66 -19.93 -5.25
C GLU A 55 -0.33 -19.87 -4.48
N SER A 56 -0.34 -20.11 -3.17
CA SER A 56 0.89 -20.15 -2.36
C SER A 56 1.87 -21.24 -2.80
N ASN A 57 1.41 -22.24 -3.57
CA ASN A 57 2.28 -23.26 -4.15
C ASN A 57 3.35 -22.70 -5.10
N ILE A 58 3.20 -21.48 -5.62
CA ILE A 58 4.25 -20.81 -6.40
C ILE A 58 5.57 -20.75 -5.62
N PHE A 59 5.50 -20.58 -4.31
CA PHE A 59 6.69 -20.51 -3.46
C PHE A 59 7.40 -21.84 -3.27
N ASN A 60 6.74 -22.97 -3.57
CA ASN A 60 7.38 -24.29 -3.58
C ASN A 60 8.37 -24.46 -4.74
N LEU A 61 8.26 -23.61 -5.78
CA LEU A 61 9.20 -23.58 -6.90
C LEU A 61 10.51 -22.87 -6.57
N VAL A 62 10.59 -22.20 -5.41
CA VAL A 62 11.77 -21.43 -5.03
C VAL A 62 12.84 -22.37 -4.47
N GLU A 63 13.92 -22.51 -5.25
CA GLU A 63 15.17 -23.12 -4.79
C GLU A 63 16.12 -21.97 -4.36
N PHE A 64 16.19 -21.68 -3.07
CA PHE A 64 16.92 -20.55 -2.54
C PHE A 64 18.39 -20.51 -2.97
N GLY A 65 19.04 -21.67 -3.06
CA GLY A 65 20.41 -21.80 -3.54
C GLY A 65 20.66 -21.35 -5.01
N ALA A 66 19.59 -21.10 -5.78
CA ALA A 66 19.68 -20.57 -7.14
C ALA A 66 19.83 -19.04 -7.19
N TYR A 67 19.62 -18.36 -6.05
CA TYR A 67 19.66 -16.89 -5.94
C TYR A 67 20.84 -16.42 -5.11
N ASP A 68 21.38 -15.25 -5.49
CA ASP A 68 22.48 -14.60 -4.79
C ASP A 68 21.96 -13.64 -3.69
N ALA A 69 20.70 -13.20 -3.79
CA ALA A 69 19.97 -12.45 -2.76
C ALA A 69 18.47 -12.76 -2.83
N VAL A 70 17.77 -12.63 -1.71
CA VAL A 70 16.31 -12.83 -1.61
C VAL A 70 15.64 -11.61 -0.98
N ILE A 71 14.55 -11.16 -1.61
CA ILE A 71 13.67 -10.09 -1.14
C ILE A 71 12.31 -10.70 -0.85
N ILE A 72 11.73 -10.42 0.31
CA ILE A 72 10.44 -10.96 0.70
C ILE A 72 9.52 -9.87 1.26
N PHE A 73 8.26 -9.88 0.79
CA PHE A 73 7.17 -9.04 1.28
C PHE A 73 6.25 -9.88 2.17
N THR A 74 6.63 -10.06 3.41
CA THR A 74 5.88 -10.91 4.36
C THR A 74 4.48 -10.39 4.60
N ASP A 75 4.31 -9.07 4.71
CA ASP A 75 3.02 -8.43 4.94
C ASP A 75 2.05 -8.55 3.74
N ARG A 76 2.54 -8.83 2.54
CA ARG A 76 1.69 -9.04 1.35
C ARG A 76 1.21 -10.48 1.21
N ILE A 77 1.89 -11.44 1.81
CA ILE A 77 1.57 -12.87 1.74
C ILE A 77 0.58 -13.20 2.87
N LYS A 78 -0.72 -13.02 2.62
CA LYS A 78 -1.78 -13.15 3.64
C LYS A 78 -2.29 -14.58 3.88
N THR A 79 -1.89 -15.55 3.05
CA THR A 79 -2.27 -16.95 3.29
C THR A 79 -1.64 -17.44 4.60
N PRO A 80 -2.45 -17.87 5.59
CA PRO A 80 -1.95 -18.25 6.91
C PRO A 80 -0.83 -19.28 6.86
N GLY A 81 0.25 -19.05 7.61
CA GLY A 81 1.41 -19.94 7.71
C GLY A 81 2.37 -19.89 6.51
N THR A 82 2.03 -19.20 5.42
CA THR A 82 2.88 -19.18 4.22
C THR A 82 4.11 -18.30 4.42
N ALA A 83 3.95 -17.08 4.91
CA ALA A 83 5.08 -16.18 5.17
C ALA A 83 6.03 -16.77 6.23
N GLU A 84 5.48 -17.29 7.31
CA GLU A 84 6.24 -17.95 8.38
C GLU A 84 7.01 -19.18 7.87
N GLY A 85 6.36 -20.01 7.04
CA GLY A 85 6.99 -21.16 6.39
C GLY A 85 8.16 -20.77 5.48
N LEU A 86 8.01 -19.68 4.72
CA LEU A 86 9.08 -19.13 3.87
C LEU A 86 10.25 -18.60 4.70
N LEU A 87 9.99 -17.86 5.76
CA LEU A 87 11.02 -17.37 6.68
C LEU A 87 11.76 -18.51 7.37
N TRP A 88 11.02 -19.58 7.77
CA TRP A 88 11.64 -20.77 8.32
C TRP A 88 12.56 -21.45 7.30
N ARG A 89 12.10 -21.64 6.06
CA ARG A 89 12.92 -22.23 4.98
C ARG A 89 14.15 -21.36 4.69
N LEU A 90 14.01 -20.03 4.59
CA LEU A 90 15.13 -19.10 4.41
C LEU A 90 16.18 -19.28 5.51
N LYS A 91 15.75 -19.41 6.76
CA LYS A 91 16.66 -19.62 7.90
C LYS A 91 17.39 -20.96 7.86
N GLN A 92 16.79 -22.02 7.29
CA GLN A 92 17.37 -23.36 7.23
C GLN A 92 18.20 -23.61 5.97
N GLU A 93 17.80 -23.04 4.85
CA GLU A 93 18.25 -23.44 3.52
C GLU A 93 19.11 -22.36 2.83
N TYR A 94 19.20 -21.13 3.41
CA TYR A 94 19.82 -19.99 2.71
C TYR A 94 20.78 -19.20 3.59
N GLU A 95 22.00 -18.98 3.09
CA GLU A 95 23.06 -18.22 3.78
C GLU A 95 23.30 -16.82 3.15
N GLY A 96 22.67 -16.54 2.02
CA GLY A 96 22.80 -15.27 1.33
C GLY A 96 22.04 -14.12 2.00
N PRO A 97 22.22 -12.89 1.48
CA PRO A 97 21.52 -11.72 2.00
C PRO A 97 20.01 -11.80 1.75
N VAL A 98 19.23 -11.57 2.81
CA VAL A 98 17.76 -11.49 2.79
C VAL A 98 17.34 -10.10 3.23
N LEU A 99 16.42 -9.48 2.48
CA LEU A 99 15.79 -8.22 2.84
C LEU A 99 14.27 -8.40 2.95
N VAL A 100 13.71 -7.96 4.05
CA VAL A 100 12.26 -7.90 4.27
C VAL A 100 11.76 -6.50 3.89
N VAL A 101 10.67 -6.43 3.15
CA VAL A 101 10.06 -5.16 2.72
C VAL A 101 8.70 -4.99 3.40
N GLU A 102 8.46 -3.79 3.93
CA GLU A 102 7.21 -3.39 4.61
C GLU A 102 6.87 -4.20 5.88
N ASP A 103 7.87 -4.84 6.49
CA ASP A 103 7.69 -5.59 7.74
C ASP A 103 9.00 -5.62 8.55
N TYR A 104 8.91 -6.04 9.81
CA TYR A 104 10.04 -6.23 10.71
C TYR A 104 10.13 -7.68 11.13
N VAL A 105 11.19 -8.36 10.71
CA VAL A 105 11.46 -9.76 11.06
C VAL A 105 12.83 -9.87 11.71
N ASP A 106 12.87 -10.39 12.91
CA ASP A 106 14.11 -10.53 13.66
C ASP A 106 15.17 -11.34 12.90
N GLY A 107 16.38 -10.78 12.82
CA GLY A 107 17.52 -11.40 12.16
C GLY A 107 17.65 -11.08 10.67
N TYR A 108 16.76 -10.27 10.09
CA TYR A 108 16.86 -9.81 8.72
C TYR A 108 16.92 -8.28 8.64
N ASP A 109 17.61 -7.78 7.61
CA ASP A 109 17.54 -6.36 7.26
C ASP A 109 16.14 -6.03 6.70
N SER A 110 15.68 -4.80 6.91
CA SER A 110 14.36 -4.40 6.42
C SER A 110 14.33 -2.99 5.82
N VAL A 111 13.38 -2.78 4.90
CA VAL A 111 12.99 -1.48 4.35
C VAL A 111 11.54 -1.23 4.68
N ASN A 112 11.28 -0.17 5.43
CA ASN A 112 9.95 0.13 5.96
C ASN A 112 9.52 1.57 5.68
N ILE A 113 8.22 1.77 5.65
CA ILE A 113 7.55 3.05 5.51
C ILE A 113 7.16 3.54 6.90
N ASP A 114 7.38 4.84 7.18
CA ASP A 114 6.93 5.43 8.44
C ASP A 114 5.43 5.78 8.37
N HIS A 115 4.60 4.74 8.43
CA HIS A 115 3.14 4.85 8.39
C HIS A 115 2.60 5.75 9.49
N ARG A 116 3.20 5.69 10.70
CA ARG A 116 2.80 6.49 11.85
C ARG A 116 2.99 7.97 11.59
N GLU A 117 4.19 8.38 11.12
CA GLU A 117 4.51 9.77 10.81
C GLU A 117 3.60 10.30 9.68
N ASN A 118 3.36 9.48 8.65
CA ASN A 118 2.59 9.88 7.47
C ASN A 118 1.11 10.12 7.81
N ILE A 119 0.45 9.22 8.54
CA ILE A 119 -0.94 9.40 8.98
C ILE A 119 -1.05 10.56 9.97
N CYS A 120 -0.08 10.71 10.87
CA CYS A 120 -0.06 11.85 11.79
C CYS A 120 -0.07 13.18 11.01
N LYS A 121 0.76 13.32 9.97
CA LYS A 121 0.81 14.53 9.12
C LYS A 121 -0.51 14.79 8.37
N LEU A 122 -1.15 13.75 7.84
CA LEU A 122 -2.46 13.89 7.19
C LEU A 122 -3.52 14.37 8.17
N THR A 123 -3.56 13.77 9.35
CA THR A 123 -4.53 14.12 10.40
C THR A 123 -4.26 15.53 10.93
N ASP A 124 -2.99 15.87 11.19
CA ASP A 124 -2.58 17.23 11.56
C ASP A 124 -3.10 18.26 10.54
N HIS A 125 -2.97 17.98 9.24
CA HIS A 125 -3.47 18.88 8.19
C HIS A 125 -4.99 19.10 8.27
N LEU A 126 -5.77 18.06 8.50
CA LEU A 126 -7.23 18.17 8.64
C LEU A 126 -7.60 19.07 9.84
N ILE A 127 -6.84 18.98 10.92
CA ILE A 127 -7.09 19.78 12.14
C ILE A 127 -6.55 21.20 11.98
N ASP A 128 -5.27 21.36 11.63
CA ASP A 128 -4.57 22.65 11.64
C ASP A 128 -5.04 23.58 10.51
N VAL A 129 -5.31 23.01 9.33
CA VAL A 129 -5.64 23.80 8.14
C VAL A 129 -7.14 23.99 7.95
N HIS A 130 -7.93 22.92 8.24
CA HIS A 130 -9.36 22.94 8.01
C HIS A 130 -10.18 23.14 9.28
N GLY A 131 -9.59 22.93 10.46
CA GLY A 131 -10.25 23.09 11.75
C GLY A 131 -11.28 22.00 12.06
N TYR A 132 -11.17 20.84 11.41
CA TYR A 132 -12.07 19.71 11.64
C TYR A 132 -11.89 19.15 13.07
N LYS A 133 -13.02 18.77 13.68
CA LYS A 133 -13.07 18.35 15.09
C LYS A 133 -13.65 16.94 15.29
N ASP A 134 -14.42 16.45 14.33
CA ASP A 134 -14.99 15.10 14.35
C ASP A 134 -14.35 14.32 13.19
N ILE A 135 -13.25 13.63 13.48
CA ILE A 135 -12.46 12.91 12.48
C ILE A 135 -12.46 11.44 12.84
N VAL A 136 -12.70 10.59 11.85
CA VAL A 136 -12.70 9.13 12.01
C VAL A 136 -11.64 8.48 11.14
N LEU A 137 -11.21 7.29 11.53
CA LEU A 137 -10.22 6.49 10.81
C LEU A 137 -10.89 5.25 10.20
N LEU A 138 -10.81 5.09 8.88
CA LEU A 138 -11.02 3.82 8.20
C LEU A 138 -9.66 3.15 8.01
N ASN A 139 -9.32 2.27 8.94
CA ASN A 139 -8.04 1.58 8.99
C ASN A 139 -8.04 0.33 8.10
N GLY A 140 -6.86 -0.26 7.87
CA GLY A 140 -6.73 -1.55 7.20
C GLY A 140 -7.06 -2.73 8.13
N TRP A 141 -6.53 -3.90 7.79
CA TRP A 141 -6.77 -5.14 8.55
C TRP A 141 -6.46 -4.98 10.04
N GLU A 142 -7.38 -5.45 10.87
CA GLU A 142 -7.18 -5.55 12.31
C GLU A 142 -6.00 -6.50 12.63
N ASN A 143 -5.22 -6.17 13.65
CA ASN A 143 -4.02 -6.91 14.07
C ASN A 143 -2.89 -6.97 13.01
N ASN A 144 -2.95 -6.14 11.97
CA ASN A 144 -1.85 -5.96 11.02
C ASN A 144 -0.90 -4.86 11.51
N ILE A 145 0.42 -5.11 11.44
CA ILE A 145 1.44 -4.20 11.97
C ILE A 145 1.37 -2.80 11.33
N ASN A 146 1.17 -2.73 10.01
CA ASN A 146 1.10 -1.47 9.28
C ASN A 146 -0.19 -0.70 9.61
N SER A 147 -1.32 -1.41 9.78
CA SER A 147 -2.58 -0.84 10.27
C SER A 147 -2.45 -0.29 11.69
N GLU A 148 -1.78 -1.03 12.58
CA GLU A 148 -1.52 -0.55 13.94
C GLU A 148 -0.62 0.69 13.97
N MET A 149 0.37 0.77 13.10
CA MET A 149 1.21 1.97 12.97
C MET A 149 0.42 3.16 12.42
N LYS A 150 -0.48 2.96 11.45
CA LYS A 150 -1.38 3.99 10.94
C LYS A 150 -2.33 4.48 12.04
N LYS A 151 -2.95 3.56 12.79
CA LYS A 151 -3.79 3.89 13.95
C LYS A 151 -3.04 4.71 15.00
N LYS A 152 -1.82 4.32 15.34
CA LYS A 152 -0.98 5.09 16.28
C LYS A 152 -0.72 6.50 15.78
N GLY A 153 -0.44 6.69 14.48
CA GLY A 153 -0.26 8.00 13.88
C GLY A 153 -1.51 8.88 13.99
N PHE A 154 -2.68 8.31 13.76
CA PHE A 154 -3.97 8.98 13.93
C PHE A 154 -4.18 9.43 15.40
N LEU A 155 -4.00 8.51 16.34
CA LEU A 155 -4.14 8.79 17.78
C LEU A 155 -3.13 9.83 18.29
N ASP A 156 -1.88 9.78 17.79
CA ASP A 156 -0.85 10.78 18.15
C ASP A 156 -1.26 12.18 17.72
N SER A 157 -1.81 12.32 16.51
CA SER A 157 -2.29 13.62 16.02
C SER A 157 -3.46 14.14 16.86
N LEU A 158 -4.47 13.31 17.12
CA LEU A 158 -5.60 13.71 17.97
C LEU A 158 -5.11 14.10 19.37
N GLY A 159 -4.25 13.30 20.00
CA GLY A 159 -3.70 13.58 21.32
C GLY A 159 -2.89 14.87 21.36
N LYS A 160 -2.08 15.16 20.33
CA LYS A 160 -1.33 16.41 20.18
C LYS A 160 -2.26 17.63 20.16
N HIS A 161 -3.46 17.49 19.62
CA HIS A 161 -4.45 18.57 19.51
C HIS A 161 -5.48 18.56 20.65
N GLY A 162 -5.31 17.70 21.65
CA GLY A 162 -6.22 17.59 22.80
C GLY A 162 -7.61 17.04 22.43
N MET A 163 -7.70 16.29 21.34
CA MET A 163 -8.93 15.66 20.87
C MET A 163 -9.02 14.23 21.42
N GLU A 164 -10.21 13.83 21.83
CA GLU A 164 -10.50 12.47 22.26
C GLU A 164 -10.88 11.61 21.05
N CYS A 165 -10.49 10.33 21.08
CA CYS A 165 -10.88 9.32 20.11
C CYS A 165 -11.70 8.25 20.83
N ARG A 166 -12.92 8.01 20.36
CA ARG A 166 -13.77 6.91 20.83
C ARG A 166 -13.43 5.65 20.06
N ASP A 167 -13.70 4.49 20.62
CA ASP A 167 -13.54 3.22 19.88
C ASP A 167 -14.41 3.19 18.62
N SER A 168 -15.58 3.82 18.64
CA SER A 168 -16.47 3.99 17.50
C SER A 168 -15.96 4.94 16.40
N ASP A 169 -14.83 5.61 16.60
CA ASP A 169 -14.23 6.48 15.60
C ASP A 169 -13.16 5.74 14.76
N ILE A 170 -12.95 4.45 15.06
CA ILE A 170 -11.98 3.60 14.34
C ILE A 170 -12.71 2.43 13.71
N TYR A 171 -12.76 2.44 12.38
CA TYR A 171 -13.32 1.38 11.55
C TYR A 171 -12.17 0.55 10.98
N TYR A 172 -12.41 -0.74 10.76
CA TYR A 172 -11.43 -1.63 10.15
C TYR A 172 -11.96 -2.15 8.82
N GLY A 173 -11.07 -2.27 7.84
CA GLY A 173 -11.39 -2.75 6.51
C GLY A 173 -10.28 -3.63 5.95
N ASN A 174 -10.42 -3.99 4.70
CA ASN A 174 -9.53 -4.90 3.98
C ASN A 174 -8.58 -4.20 2.98
N ASN A 175 -8.44 -2.87 3.08
CA ASN A 175 -7.70 -2.01 2.15
C ASN A 175 -8.27 -1.95 0.72
N TRP A 176 -9.54 -2.37 0.51
CA TRP A 176 -10.18 -2.41 -0.79
C TRP A 176 -11.49 -1.60 -0.83
N TYR A 177 -12.08 -1.44 -2.02
CA TYR A 177 -13.26 -0.58 -2.27
C TYR A 177 -14.50 -0.94 -1.46
N ASP A 178 -14.74 -2.24 -1.23
CA ASP A 178 -15.89 -2.75 -0.50
C ASP A 178 -15.92 -2.24 0.95
N SER A 179 -14.80 -2.24 1.65
CA SER A 179 -14.75 -1.68 3.00
C SER A 179 -15.07 -0.18 3.05
N GLY A 180 -14.74 0.56 1.99
CA GLY A 180 -15.16 1.96 1.86
C GLY A 180 -16.67 2.09 1.68
N ARG A 181 -17.30 1.20 0.89
CA ARG A 181 -18.75 1.17 0.70
C ARG A 181 -19.49 0.79 1.98
N GLU A 182 -19.01 -0.25 2.68
CA GLU A 182 -19.55 -0.68 3.97
C GLU A 182 -19.50 0.44 5.00
N MET A 183 -18.38 1.17 5.08
CA MET A 183 -18.29 2.34 5.96
C MET A 183 -19.31 3.43 5.61
N ALA A 184 -19.63 3.65 4.32
CA ALA A 184 -20.64 4.63 3.93
C ALA A 184 -22.02 4.26 4.52
N ASP A 185 -22.36 2.97 4.54
CA ASP A 185 -23.60 2.46 5.18
C ASP A 185 -23.58 2.75 6.68
N GLU A 186 -22.50 2.42 7.38
CA GLU A 186 -22.37 2.69 8.82
C GLU A 186 -22.44 4.19 9.15
N LEU A 187 -21.81 5.05 8.33
CA LEU A 187 -21.84 6.50 8.55
C LEU A 187 -23.22 7.10 8.35
N LEU A 188 -23.99 6.60 7.38
CA LEU A 188 -25.30 7.17 7.01
C LEU A 188 -26.44 6.58 7.80
N ASP A 189 -26.37 5.31 8.20
CA ASP A 189 -27.48 4.59 8.82
C ASP A 189 -27.34 4.51 10.35
N ASP A 190 -26.11 4.43 10.88
CA ASP A 190 -25.86 4.14 12.29
C ASP A 190 -25.30 5.33 13.08
N ARG A 191 -24.73 6.33 12.42
CA ARG A 191 -24.15 7.47 13.11
C ARG A 191 -25.13 8.62 13.25
N GLU A 192 -25.26 9.17 14.47
CA GLU A 192 -26.17 10.30 14.74
C GLU A 192 -25.79 11.58 13.96
N LYS A 193 -24.51 11.76 13.65
CA LYS A 193 -23.97 12.92 12.92
C LYS A 193 -22.81 12.50 12.02
N MET A 194 -22.81 12.98 10.77
CA MET A 194 -21.70 12.81 9.84
C MET A 194 -20.42 13.41 10.42
N PRO A 195 -19.28 12.72 10.37
CA PRO A 195 -17.99 13.29 10.77
C PRO A 195 -17.55 14.39 9.81
N ASP A 196 -16.69 15.30 10.27
CA ASP A 196 -16.12 16.36 9.44
C ASP A 196 -15.17 15.76 8.40
N ALA A 197 -14.44 14.70 8.75
CA ALA A 197 -13.48 14.05 7.84
C ALA A 197 -13.26 12.57 8.15
N VAL A 198 -12.86 11.81 7.11
CA VAL A 198 -12.38 10.43 7.21
C VAL A 198 -10.93 10.34 6.75
N VAL A 199 -10.08 9.78 7.59
CA VAL A 199 -8.72 9.34 7.24
C VAL A 199 -8.80 7.89 6.80
N CYS A 200 -8.55 7.61 5.52
CA CYS A 200 -8.56 6.25 4.99
C CYS A 200 -7.13 5.70 4.89
N ALA A 201 -6.91 4.50 5.39
CA ALA A 201 -5.61 3.84 5.35
C ALA A 201 -5.23 3.30 3.96
N SER A 202 -6.10 3.44 2.96
CA SER A 202 -5.86 3.10 1.56
C SER A 202 -6.69 4.01 0.65
N ASP A 203 -6.15 4.36 -0.52
CA ASP A 203 -6.88 5.10 -1.55
C ASP A 203 -8.06 4.30 -2.09
N TYR A 204 -7.93 2.99 -2.23
CA TYR A 204 -9.03 2.15 -2.68
C TYR A 204 -10.24 2.22 -1.74
N MET A 205 -10.01 2.22 -0.41
CA MET A 205 -11.09 2.43 0.56
C MET A 205 -11.67 3.84 0.45
N ALA A 206 -10.83 4.88 0.32
CA ALA A 206 -11.28 6.26 0.14
C ALA A 206 -12.13 6.43 -1.12
N LEU A 207 -11.74 5.78 -2.22
CA LEU A 207 -12.47 5.79 -3.49
C LEU A 207 -13.82 5.05 -3.39
N GLY A 208 -13.85 3.90 -2.72
CA GLY A 208 -15.08 3.16 -2.46
C GLY A 208 -16.06 3.95 -1.60
N LEU A 209 -15.56 4.58 -0.52
CA LEU A 209 -16.34 5.45 0.36
C LEU A 209 -16.88 6.67 -0.41
N ALA A 210 -16.03 7.38 -1.16
CA ALA A 210 -16.45 8.53 -1.92
C ALA A 210 -17.55 8.20 -2.95
N ALA A 211 -17.37 7.10 -3.70
CA ALA A 211 -18.35 6.68 -4.71
C ALA A 211 -19.72 6.38 -4.10
N GLU A 212 -19.76 5.70 -2.95
CA GLU A 212 -21.03 5.37 -2.28
C GLU A 212 -21.68 6.60 -1.64
N LEU A 213 -20.90 7.49 -0.99
CA LEU A 213 -21.40 8.75 -0.45
C LEU A 213 -22.00 9.64 -1.55
N GLU A 214 -21.28 9.82 -2.66
CA GLU A 214 -21.75 10.59 -3.82
C GLU A 214 -23.04 9.99 -4.41
N ARG A 215 -23.14 8.66 -4.52
CA ARG A 215 -24.35 7.95 -4.97
C ARG A 215 -25.55 8.25 -4.08
N ARG A 216 -25.34 8.45 -2.78
CA ARG A 216 -26.39 8.83 -1.80
C ARG A 216 -26.59 10.33 -1.63
N GLY A 217 -25.91 11.15 -2.45
CA GLY A 217 -26.07 12.59 -2.49
C GLY A 217 -25.24 13.37 -1.47
N VAL A 218 -24.30 12.72 -0.78
CA VAL A 218 -23.33 13.34 0.12
C VAL A 218 -22.14 13.83 -0.70
N LYS A 219 -21.77 15.09 -0.51
CA LYS A 219 -20.72 15.73 -1.31
C LYS A 219 -19.37 15.70 -0.60
N VAL A 220 -18.33 15.33 -1.35
CA VAL A 220 -16.94 15.41 -0.94
C VAL A 220 -16.29 16.59 -1.67
N PRO A 221 -15.69 17.55 -0.99
CA PRO A 221 -15.44 17.64 0.46
C PRO A 221 -16.49 18.45 1.25
N GLU A 222 -17.57 18.94 0.63
CA GLU A 222 -18.45 19.95 1.22
C GLU A 222 -19.19 19.44 2.46
N ASP A 223 -19.66 18.19 2.43
CA ASP A 223 -20.39 17.57 3.54
C ASP A 223 -19.48 16.70 4.42
N ILE A 224 -18.43 16.12 3.82
CA ILE A 224 -17.44 15.29 4.49
C ILE A 224 -16.12 15.32 3.71
N ALA A 225 -15.01 15.58 4.39
CA ALA A 225 -13.69 15.53 3.79
C ALA A 225 -13.12 14.11 3.82
N LEU A 226 -12.35 13.75 2.79
CA LEU A 226 -11.67 12.46 2.71
C LEU A 226 -10.17 12.65 2.44
N VAL A 227 -9.36 11.82 3.08
CA VAL A 227 -7.93 11.67 2.74
C VAL A 227 -7.59 10.19 2.61
N GLY A 228 -6.68 9.87 1.70
CA GLY A 228 -6.26 8.52 1.36
C GLY A 228 -4.81 8.22 1.68
N TYR A 229 -4.36 7.06 1.24
CA TYR A 229 -3.01 6.55 1.41
C TYR A 229 -2.64 5.66 0.23
N ASP A 230 -1.38 5.71 -0.24
CA ASP A 230 -0.75 4.98 -1.34
C ASP A 230 -0.75 5.72 -2.70
N THR A 231 -1.49 6.79 -2.88
CA THR A 231 -1.61 7.58 -4.13
C THR A 231 -1.62 6.72 -5.40
N THR A 232 -2.79 6.19 -5.74
CA THR A 232 -2.98 5.38 -6.94
C THR A 232 -3.17 6.25 -8.19
N ASP A 233 -2.91 5.71 -9.39
CA ASP A 233 -3.15 6.38 -10.68
C ASP A 233 -4.63 6.71 -10.91
N LEU A 234 -5.55 5.97 -10.31
CA LEU A 234 -6.99 6.23 -10.35
C LEU A 234 -7.38 7.58 -9.72
N ASN A 235 -6.49 8.16 -8.92
CA ASN A 235 -6.71 9.45 -8.32
C ASN A 235 -6.75 10.60 -9.34
N ASP A 236 -5.97 10.52 -10.41
CA ASP A 236 -5.87 11.56 -11.44
C ASP A 236 -7.11 11.66 -12.35
N GLU A 237 -7.91 10.59 -12.41
CA GLU A 237 -9.12 10.50 -13.24
C GLU A 237 -10.37 11.09 -12.57
N ARG A 238 -10.28 11.42 -11.27
CA ARG A 238 -11.42 11.94 -10.51
C ARG A 238 -11.65 13.43 -10.73
N ALA A 239 -12.94 13.83 -10.72
CA ALA A 239 -13.33 15.23 -10.69
C ALA A 239 -12.83 15.96 -9.43
N ILE A 240 -12.73 15.25 -8.32
CA ILE A 240 -12.20 15.71 -7.05
C ILE A 240 -11.02 14.80 -6.66
N PRO A 241 -9.77 15.20 -6.96
CA PRO A 241 -8.59 14.43 -6.62
C PRO A 241 -8.44 14.24 -5.10
N LEU A 242 -8.07 13.03 -4.69
CA LEU A 242 -7.81 12.73 -3.28
C LEU A 242 -6.54 13.45 -2.80
N THR A 243 -6.60 13.97 -1.58
CA THR A 243 -5.40 14.21 -0.78
C THR A 243 -4.92 12.87 -0.23
N SER A 244 -3.70 12.47 -0.54
CA SER A 244 -3.19 11.13 -0.24
C SER A 244 -1.70 11.13 0.07
N VAL A 245 -1.22 10.11 0.78
CA VAL A 245 0.22 9.87 0.97
C VAL A 245 0.78 9.17 -0.26
N ASP A 246 1.71 9.80 -0.96
CA ASP A 246 2.49 9.22 -2.06
C ASP A 246 3.73 8.51 -1.53
N ILE A 247 3.75 7.19 -1.69
CA ILE A 247 4.88 6.35 -1.33
C ILE A 247 5.82 6.26 -2.54
N PRO A 248 7.12 6.58 -2.37
CA PRO A 248 8.08 6.54 -3.47
C PRO A 248 8.53 5.10 -3.80
N ALA A 249 7.58 4.20 -4.03
CA ALA A 249 7.82 2.76 -4.19
C ALA A 249 8.88 2.44 -5.25
N ARG A 250 8.91 3.19 -6.36
CA ARG A 250 9.96 3.02 -7.37
C ARG A 250 11.36 3.31 -6.82
N GLN A 251 11.50 4.34 -5.99
CA GLN A 251 12.78 4.69 -5.35
C GLN A 251 13.19 3.66 -4.31
N ASP A 252 12.21 3.10 -3.60
CA ASP A 252 12.44 1.99 -2.67
C ASP A 252 12.98 0.77 -3.42
N GLY A 253 12.42 0.44 -4.59
CA GLY A 253 12.92 -0.64 -5.45
C GLY A 253 14.35 -0.40 -5.97
N ILE A 254 14.68 0.84 -6.35
CA ILE A 254 16.06 1.23 -6.74
C ILE A 254 17.01 1.04 -5.56
N TYR A 255 16.64 1.54 -4.38
CA TYR A 255 17.45 1.37 -3.18
C TYR A 255 17.67 -0.11 -2.83
N VAL A 256 16.65 -0.95 -2.96
CA VAL A 256 16.76 -2.38 -2.66
C VAL A 256 17.77 -3.07 -3.61
N ALA A 257 17.80 -2.69 -4.89
CA ALA A 257 18.82 -3.18 -5.81
C ALA A 257 20.24 -2.73 -5.40
N ASP A 258 20.41 -1.47 -4.98
CA ASP A 258 21.70 -0.96 -4.47
C ASP A 258 22.10 -1.63 -3.15
N TRP A 259 21.14 -1.93 -2.27
CA TRP A 259 21.36 -2.70 -1.05
C TRP A 259 21.89 -4.11 -1.37
N VAL A 260 21.26 -4.80 -2.32
CA VAL A 260 21.72 -6.13 -2.78
C VAL A 260 23.15 -6.04 -3.30
N ASP A 261 23.45 -5.05 -4.15
CA ASP A 261 24.80 -4.87 -4.73
C ASP A 261 25.85 -4.65 -3.64
N ALA A 262 25.56 -3.82 -2.65
CA ALA A 262 26.43 -3.57 -1.51
C ALA A 262 26.70 -4.85 -0.72
N LYS A 263 25.64 -5.60 -0.34
CA LYS A 263 25.77 -6.87 0.41
C LYS A 263 26.58 -7.92 -0.36
N LEU A 264 26.32 -8.08 -1.66
CA LEU A 264 27.04 -9.03 -2.49
C LEU A 264 28.49 -8.62 -2.78
N SER A 265 28.83 -7.36 -2.55
CA SER A 265 30.18 -6.81 -2.64
C SER A 265 30.89 -6.76 -1.29
N GLY A 266 30.26 -7.22 -0.21
CA GLY A 266 30.81 -7.17 1.15
C GLY A 266 30.90 -5.75 1.72
N ILE A 267 30.04 -4.85 1.26
CA ILE A 267 29.98 -3.44 1.70
C ILE A 267 28.71 -3.25 2.53
N ASP A 268 28.80 -2.50 3.62
CA ASP A 268 27.62 -2.13 4.38
C ASP A 268 26.71 -1.18 3.58
N PRO A 269 25.42 -1.53 3.40
CA PRO A 269 24.51 -0.66 2.67
C PRO A 269 24.35 0.69 3.37
N LYS A 270 24.15 1.74 2.56
CA LYS A 270 23.84 3.07 3.13
C LYS A 270 22.49 3.04 3.84
N PRO A 271 22.37 3.70 5.00
CA PRO A 271 21.08 3.86 5.65
C PRO A 271 20.05 4.48 4.70
N TYR A 272 18.84 3.94 4.72
CA TYR A 272 17.73 4.44 3.92
C TYR A 272 16.53 4.76 4.82
N LYS A 273 15.88 5.87 4.51
CA LYS A 273 14.58 6.22 5.08
C LYS A 273 13.64 6.51 3.90
N CYS A 274 12.61 5.70 3.73
CA CYS A 274 11.54 5.99 2.80
C CYS A 274 10.92 7.35 3.15
N ARG A 275 10.86 8.27 2.19
CA ARG A 275 10.33 9.62 2.36
C ARG A 275 9.05 9.75 1.55
N ALA A 276 7.97 9.26 2.12
CA ALA A 276 6.65 9.50 1.57
C ALA A 276 6.33 11.01 1.53
N ARG A 277 5.55 11.41 0.55
CA ARG A 277 5.08 12.79 0.35
C ARG A 277 3.57 12.82 0.47
N ILE A 278 3.00 13.98 0.72
CA ILE A 278 1.56 14.17 0.63
C ILE A 278 1.24 14.81 -0.71
N HIS A 279 0.45 14.11 -1.52
CA HIS A 279 -0.21 14.67 -2.68
C HIS A 279 -1.44 15.43 -2.20
N TRP A 280 -1.43 16.77 -2.40
CA TRP A 280 -2.51 17.64 -1.95
C TRP A 280 -3.59 17.73 -3.02
N GLY A 281 -4.64 16.93 -2.88
CA GLY A 281 -5.84 17.00 -3.70
C GLY A 281 -6.87 18.00 -3.14
N LYS A 282 -8.12 17.85 -3.59
CA LYS A 282 -9.23 18.71 -3.15
C LYS A 282 -10.15 18.02 -2.15
N SER A 283 -10.05 16.72 -2.00
CA SER A 283 -10.95 15.91 -1.17
C SER A 283 -10.89 16.23 0.33
N CYS A 284 -9.80 16.85 0.79
CA CYS A 284 -9.66 17.33 2.17
C CYS A 284 -10.29 18.71 2.40
N GLY A 285 -10.78 19.40 1.34
CA GLY A 285 -11.30 20.77 1.42
C GLY A 285 -10.32 21.85 0.94
N CYS A 286 -9.11 21.50 0.53
CA CYS A 286 -8.16 22.45 -0.05
C CYS A 286 -8.69 23.01 -1.39
N LYS A 287 -8.66 24.35 -1.54
CA LYS A 287 -9.16 25.04 -2.76
C LYS A 287 -8.24 24.88 -3.96
N LYS A 288 -6.97 24.60 -3.75
CA LYS A 288 -5.96 24.38 -4.79
C LYS A 288 -5.26 23.06 -4.51
N CYS A 289 -5.11 22.24 -5.54
CA CYS A 289 -4.09 21.21 -5.50
C CYS A 289 -2.75 21.93 -5.35
N MET A 290 -2.06 21.73 -4.24
CA MET A 290 -0.68 22.19 -4.12
C MET A 290 0.18 21.06 -4.62
N ASP A 291 0.57 21.12 -5.90
CA ASP A 291 1.64 20.27 -6.37
C ASP A 291 2.86 20.54 -5.51
N SER A 292 3.33 19.54 -4.82
CA SER A 292 4.70 19.51 -4.33
C SER A 292 5.67 19.32 -5.53
N ALA A 293 5.29 19.87 -6.67
CA ALA A 293 5.97 19.79 -7.96
C ALA A 293 7.22 20.65 -7.97
N ALA A 294 8.17 20.37 -7.11
CA ALA A 294 9.51 20.93 -7.24
C ALA A 294 10.61 19.87 -7.29
N ALA A 295 10.30 18.57 -7.47
CA ALA A 295 11.35 17.57 -7.42
C ALA A 295 11.24 16.35 -8.33
N ASP A 296 10.20 16.17 -9.14
CA ASP A 296 10.19 15.06 -10.10
C ASP A 296 9.73 15.51 -11.48
N GLN A 297 10.60 16.25 -12.17
CA GLN A 297 10.69 16.14 -13.62
C GLN A 297 11.09 14.71 -13.94
N ALA A 298 10.25 14.05 -14.71
CA ALA A 298 10.45 12.78 -15.39
C ALA A 298 9.74 11.55 -14.81
N TYR A 299 8.43 11.60 -14.72
CA TYR A 299 7.68 10.42 -15.10
C TYR A 299 6.61 10.83 -16.13
N SER A 300 7.00 10.87 -17.38
CA SER A 300 6.05 10.89 -18.48
C SER A 300 5.48 9.46 -18.55
N SER A 301 4.16 9.34 -18.58
CA SER A 301 3.39 8.10 -18.83
C SER A 301 3.79 7.35 -20.13
N LYS A 302 4.83 7.78 -20.82
CA LYS A 302 5.39 7.19 -22.03
C LYS A 302 6.45 6.13 -21.78
N ASP A 303 7.00 6.03 -20.56
CA ASP A 303 8.01 5.04 -20.19
C ASP A 303 7.45 3.86 -19.39
N SER A 304 6.13 3.73 -19.32
CA SER A 304 5.53 2.49 -18.81
C SER A 304 5.93 1.36 -19.76
N VAL A 305 6.86 0.53 -19.31
CA VAL A 305 6.93 -0.83 -19.83
C VAL A 305 5.47 -1.30 -19.86
N ARG A 306 4.99 -1.71 -21.04
CA ARG A 306 3.65 -2.29 -21.20
C ARG A 306 3.59 -3.56 -20.34
N VAL A 307 3.42 -3.40 -19.05
CA VAL A 307 2.78 -4.40 -18.22
C VAL A 307 1.37 -4.49 -18.80
N TRP A 308 0.97 -5.66 -19.20
CA TRP A 308 -0.33 -5.94 -19.81
C TRP A 308 -1.41 -5.17 -19.05
N ASN A 309 -2.10 -4.29 -19.76
CA ASN A 309 -3.15 -3.46 -19.20
C ASN A 309 -4.33 -4.37 -18.85
N ILE A 310 -4.34 -4.88 -17.62
CA ILE A 310 -5.41 -5.70 -17.04
C ILE A 310 -6.62 -4.82 -16.70
N ASP A 311 -6.43 -3.49 -16.60
CA ASP A 311 -7.50 -2.57 -16.23
C ASP A 311 -8.69 -2.55 -17.20
N SER A 312 -8.46 -2.86 -18.49
CA SER A 312 -9.56 -3.07 -19.43
C SER A 312 -10.37 -4.37 -19.16
N GLN A 313 -9.84 -5.29 -18.35
CA GLN A 313 -10.53 -6.51 -17.92
C GLN A 313 -11.16 -6.37 -16.52
N MET A 314 -10.80 -5.36 -15.72
CA MET A 314 -11.40 -5.14 -14.40
C MET A 314 -12.90 -4.84 -14.49
N GLY A 315 -13.36 -4.09 -15.51
CA GLY A 315 -14.79 -3.92 -15.78
C GLY A 315 -15.52 -5.23 -16.17
N ALA A 316 -14.79 -6.19 -16.74
CA ALA A 316 -15.33 -7.52 -17.06
C ALA A 316 -15.33 -8.45 -15.83
N TYR A 317 -14.40 -8.26 -14.87
CA TYR A 317 -14.35 -9.03 -13.62
C TYR A 317 -15.45 -8.63 -12.65
N ASP A 318 -15.76 -7.35 -12.51
CA ASP A 318 -16.90 -6.88 -11.70
C ASP A 318 -18.23 -7.43 -12.26
N THR A 319 -18.36 -7.51 -13.58
CA THR A 319 -19.56 -8.09 -14.22
C THR A 319 -19.63 -9.61 -14.04
N TYR A 320 -18.50 -10.30 -14.05
CA TYR A 320 -18.43 -11.77 -13.86
C TYR A 320 -18.69 -12.16 -12.41
N TYR A 321 -18.20 -11.41 -11.44
CA TYR A 321 -18.44 -11.66 -10.01
C TYR A 321 -19.88 -11.38 -9.59
N ASN A 322 -20.50 -10.32 -10.13
CA ASN A 322 -21.91 -10.02 -9.86
C ASN A 322 -22.84 -11.10 -10.41
N HIS A 323 -22.49 -11.76 -11.52
CA HIS A 323 -23.26 -12.90 -12.04
C HIS A 323 -23.11 -14.20 -11.24
N LEU A 324 -21.99 -14.40 -10.54
CA LEU A 324 -21.78 -15.59 -9.70
C LEU A 324 -22.43 -15.50 -8.33
N MET A 325 -22.88 -14.32 -7.92
CA MET A 325 -23.55 -14.11 -6.63
C MET A 325 -25.09 -14.00 -6.77
N GLU A 326 -25.61 -14.05 -8.00
CA GLU A 326 -27.06 -14.05 -8.27
C GLU A 326 -27.66 -15.46 -8.50
N ASP A 327 -26.87 -16.53 -8.48
CA ASP A 327 -27.27 -17.95 -8.50
C ASP A 327 -26.97 -18.61 -7.12
#